data_93df2d44d7e11efc3dfe436cc186d930
#
_entry.id   93df2d44d7e11efc3dfe436cc186d930
#
_cell.length_a   1.000
_cell.length_b   1.000
_cell.length_c   1.000
_cell.angle_alpha   90.00
_cell.angle_beta   90.00
_cell.angle_gamma   90.00
#
_symmetry.space_group_name_H-M   'P 1'
#
loop_
_entity.id
_entity.type
_entity.pdbx_description
1 polymer ?
#
loop_
_entity_poly.entity_id
_entity_poly.type
_entity_poly.pdbx_seq_one_letter_code
_entity_poly.pdbx_strand_id
1 'polypeptide(L)'
;MVGGAVRDKILGIDPKYIKDIDYSVEAPSYEAMKTELLKRGLEMFPIKEDYMTIRGKLNGVAADFVLCRKDGHYSDGRRPDTVEIGTLYDDLARRDFTMNAIAIDSETGEYIDPFNGREDIANKLIRCVGSADRLREDSLRMIRALRFKVTKGFYLHEDVVDCIESDFKLLRNVSRERIYEEMNRMFAVSSIETFKLMIDFEEVFRFIFEECKVDLAAVLKEVK
;
A
#
# COMPACT_ATOMS: atom_id res chain seq x y z
N MET A 1 15.27 -0.33 -0.32
CA MET A 1 14.10 0.56 -0.06
C MET A 1 12.98 0.18 -1.03
N VAL A 2 11.71 0.20 -0.58
CA VAL A 2 10.59 -0.31 -1.41
C VAL A 2 9.33 0.57 -1.27
N GLY A 3 8.36 0.34 -2.15
CA GLY A 3 6.98 0.81 -1.98
C GLY A 3 6.76 2.31 -2.18
N GLY A 4 5.94 2.91 -1.31
CA GLY A 4 5.53 4.29 -1.40
C GLY A 4 6.68 5.30 -1.45
N ALA A 5 7.74 5.05 -0.68
CA ALA A 5 8.92 5.91 -0.66
C ALA A 5 9.66 5.91 -2.02
N VAL A 6 9.75 4.75 -2.68
CA VAL A 6 10.36 4.64 -4.02
C VAL A 6 9.50 5.34 -5.06
N ARG A 7 8.18 5.10 -5.06
CA ARG A 7 7.24 5.80 -5.94
C ARG A 7 7.35 7.31 -5.77
N ASP A 8 7.34 7.81 -4.55
CA ASP A 8 7.35 9.25 -4.28
C ASP A 8 8.70 9.89 -4.67
N LYS A 9 9.82 9.14 -4.56
CA LYS A 9 11.11 9.55 -5.10
C LYS A 9 11.10 9.64 -6.63
N ILE A 10 10.49 8.67 -7.33
CA ILE A 10 10.33 8.69 -8.81
C ILE A 10 9.47 9.89 -9.24
N LEU A 11 8.44 10.24 -8.47
CA LEU A 11 7.59 11.40 -8.69
C LEU A 11 8.28 12.74 -8.38
N GLY A 12 9.54 12.72 -7.92
CA GLY A 12 10.30 13.94 -7.60
C GLY A 12 9.86 14.63 -6.31
N ILE A 13 9.20 13.91 -5.39
CA ILE A 13 8.86 14.44 -4.07
C ILE A 13 10.15 14.68 -3.29
N ASP A 14 10.29 15.88 -2.72
CA ASP A 14 11.44 16.23 -1.89
C ASP A 14 11.60 15.21 -0.74
N PRO A 15 12.80 14.61 -0.55
CA PRO A 15 13.04 13.58 0.46
C PRO A 15 12.58 13.95 1.88
N LYS A 16 12.56 15.22 2.24
CA LYS A 16 12.08 15.69 3.55
C LYS A 16 10.58 15.43 3.80
N TYR A 17 9.81 15.22 2.72
CA TYR A 17 8.37 14.90 2.79
C TYR A 17 8.10 13.40 2.68
N ILE A 18 9.10 12.59 2.36
CA ILE A 18 8.98 11.12 2.33
C ILE A 18 9.20 10.61 3.75
N LYS A 19 8.13 10.23 4.42
CA LYS A 19 8.18 9.89 5.85
C LYS A 19 8.23 8.39 6.12
N ASP A 20 7.35 7.65 5.54
CA ASP A 20 7.20 6.21 5.81
C ASP A 20 8.14 5.43 4.87
N ILE A 21 9.36 5.17 5.35
CA ILE A 21 10.39 4.47 4.58
C ILE A 21 10.36 3.00 4.96
N ASP A 22 10.09 2.14 3.97
CA ASP A 22 10.11 0.70 4.11
C ASP A 22 11.32 0.10 3.40
N TYR A 23 11.95 -0.88 4.05
CA TYR A 23 12.96 -1.73 3.45
C TYR A 23 12.48 -3.18 3.46
N SER A 24 12.46 -3.85 2.30
CA SER A 24 12.35 -5.29 2.23
C SER A 24 13.75 -5.88 2.37
N VAL A 25 13.89 -6.82 3.28
CA VAL A 25 15.17 -7.45 3.62
C VAL A 25 15.10 -8.95 3.32
N GLU A 26 16.01 -9.45 2.50
CA GLU A 26 16.20 -10.89 2.30
C GLU A 26 17.11 -11.44 3.39
N ALA A 27 16.59 -12.36 4.20
CA ALA A 27 17.35 -13.05 5.23
C ALA A 27 16.74 -14.44 5.48
N PRO A 28 17.54 -15.41 5.97
CA PRO A 28 17.05 -16.77 6.21
C PRO A 28 16.08 -16.88 7.39
N SER A 29 16.02 -15.85 8.25
CA SER A 29 15.08 -15.77 9.37
C SER A 29 14.95 -14.35 9.90
N TYR A 30 13.89 -14.08 10.66
CA TYR A 30 13.71 -12.82 11.39
C TYR A 30 14.88 -12.51 12.32
N GLU A 31 15.38 -13.53 13.06
CA GLU A 31 16.51 -13.37 13.97
C GLU A 31 17.82 -13.05 13.23
N ALA A 32 18.03 -13.64 12.06
CA ALA A 32 19.18 -13.32 11.21
C ALA A 32 19.11 -11.85 10.72
N MET A 33 17.95 -11.42 10.24
CA MET A 33 17.71 -10.02 9.87
C MET A 33 17.96 -9.08 11.04
N LYS A 34 17.41 -9.36 12.22
CA LYS A 34 17.57 -8.56 13.43
C LYS A 34 19.04 -8.45 13.84
N THR A 35 19.74 -9.56 13.85
CA THR A 35 21.16 -9.62 14.22
C THR A 35 22.00 -8.75 13.27
N GLU A 36 21.75 -8.84 11.96
CA GLU A 36 22.51 -8.08 10.97
C GLU A 36 22.22 -6.58 11.06
N LEU A 37 20.95 -6.20 11.24
CA LEU A 37 20.57 -4.78 11.40
C LEU A 37 21.18 -4.16 12.67
N LEU A 38 21.22 -4.91 13.77
CA LEU A 38 21.86 -4.45 15.02
C LEU A 38 23.37 -4.27 14.83
N LYS A 39 24.06 -5.18 14.12
CA LYS A 39 25.48 -5.04 13.77
C LYS A 39 25.75 -3.78 12.93
N ARG A 40 24.80 -3.40 12.06
CA ARG A 40 24.88 -2.18 11.25
C ARG A 40 24.51 -0.90 12.03
N GLY A 41 24.23 -1.01 13.32
CA GLY A 41 23.93 0.13 14.21
C GLY A 41 22.47 0.55 14.22
N LEU A 42 21.53 -0.36 13.93
CA LEU A 42 20.11 -0.08 14.06
C LEU A 42 19.75 0.20 15.54
N GLU A 43 19.15 1.34 15.79
CA GLU A 43 18.49 1.68 17.06
C GLU A 43 17.02 1.23 16.96
N MET A 44 16.69 0.06 17.55
CA MET A 44 15.33 -0.47 17.51
C MET A 44 14.38 0.35 18.39
N PHE A 45 13.17 0.61 17.90
CA PHE A 45 12.11 1.18 18.71
C PHE A 45 11.43 0.09 19.55
N PRO A 46 11.00 0.40 20.79
CA PRO A 46 10.34 -0.55 21.69
C PRO A 46 8.87 -0.75 21.24
N ILE A 47 8.68 -1.43 20.12
CA ILE A 47 7.38 -1.74 19.54
C ILE A 47 7.20 -3.26 19.58
N LYS A 48 5.95 -3.70 19.76
CA LYS A 48 5.59 -5.10 19.71
C LYS A 48 6.03 -5.70 18.36
N GLU A 49 6.75 -6.79 18.41
CA GLU A 49 7.19 -7.52 17.23
C GLU A 49 5.94 -8.02 16.47
N ASP A 50 5.59 -7.35 15.38
CA ASP A 50 4.47 -7.73 14.53
C ASP A 50 4.95 -8.01 13.10
N TYR A 51 4.45 -9.10 12.52
CA TYR A 51 4.55 -9.43 11.09
C TYR A 51 5.95 -9.44 10.47
N MET A 52 6.96 -9.98 11.19
CA MET A 52 8.33 -10.03 10.68
C MET A 52 8.90 -8.64 10.33
N THR A 53 8.47 -7.61 11.05
CA THR A 53 8.88 -6.21 10.86
C THR A 53 9.68 -5.73 12.05
N ILE A 54 10.80 -5.06 11.77
CA ILE A 54 11.60 -4.33 12.77
C ILE A 54 11.49 -2.85 12.44
N ARG A 55 11.00 -2.07 13.39
CA ARG A 55 10.97 -0.62 13.28
C ARG A 55 12.12 -0.03 14.07
N GLY A 56 12.85 0.89 13.46
CA GLY A 56 14.00 1.51 14.13
C GLY A 56 14.61 2.65 13.34
N LYS A 57 15.74 3.13 13.83
CA LYS A 57 16.51 4.21 13.21
C LYS A 57 17.88 3.69 12.79
N LEU A 58 18.18 3.78 11.51
CA LEU A 58 19.47 3.40 10.95
C LEU A 58 20.10 4.62 10.27
N ASN A 59 21.35 4.95 10.63
CA ASN A 59 22.05 6.14 10.11
C ASN A 59 21.24 7.44 10.23
N GLY A 60 20.50 7.59 11.32
CA GLY A 60 19.68 8.77 11.57
C GLY A 60 18.30 8.78 10.91
N VAL A 61 17.96 7.79 10.09
CA VAL A 61 16.70 7.68 9.36
C VAL A 61 15.80 6.63 10.02
N ALA A 62 14.59 7.02 10.40
CA ALA A 62 13.57 6.09 10.89
C ALA A 62 12.95 5.32 9.72
N ALA A 63 12.87 4.01 9.86
CA ALA A 63 12.36 3.12 8.82
C ALA A 63 11.80 1.82 9.38
N ASP A 64 10.98 1.15 8.57
CA ASP A 64 10.51 -0.20 8.80
C ASP A 64 11.33 -1.18 7.95
N PHE A 65 11.87 -2.20 8.60
CA PHE A 65 12.62 -3.29 7.96
C PHE A 65 11.75 -4.55 8.01
N VAL A 66 11.26 -4.95 6.85
CA VAL A 66 10.33 -6.07 6.70
C VAL A 66 11.06 -7.24 6.06
N LEU A 67 11.03 -8.40 6.71
CA LEU A 67 11.56 -9.62 6.11
C LEU A 67 10.77 -9.97 4.85
N CYS A 68 11.47 -10.19 3.73
CA CYS A 68 10.84 -10.59 2.49
C CYS A 68 10.03 -11.87 2.69
N ARG A 69 8.80 -11.88 2.20
CA ARG A 69 7.88 -12.96 2.41
C ARG A 69 7.04 -13.27 1.18
N LYS A 70 6.63 -14.51 1.11
CA LYS A 70 5.65 -15.01 0.17
C LYS A 70 4.35 -15.27 0.93
N ASP A 71 3.28 -14.65 0.48
CA ASP A 71 1.95 -14.83 1.04
C ASP A 71 1.25 -16.01 0.34
N GLY A 72 0.56 -16.88 1.12
CA GLY A 72 -0.31 -17.92 0.59
C GLY A 72 -1.68 -17.39 0.19
N HIS A 73 -2.68 -18.29 0.18
CA HIS A 73 -4.05 -17.93 -0.16
C HIS A 73 -4.66 -16.95 0.88
N TYR A 74 -5.66 -16.18 0.46
CA TYR A 74 -6.38 -15.22 1.32
C TYR A 74 -7.83 -15.67 1.48
N SER A 75 -8.13 -16.49 2.48
CA SER A 75 -9.49 -17.02 2.72
C SER A 75 -10.42 -15.99 3.38
N ASP A 76 -9.87 -15.07 4.18
CA ASP A 76 -10.63 -14.05 4.91
C ASP A 76 -10.73 -12.70 4.18
N GLY A 77 -10.16 -12.58 2.97
CA GLY A 77 -10.12 -11.34 2.18
C GLY A 77 -9.29 -10.22 2.81
N ARG A 78 -8.34 -10.56 3.70
CA ARG A 78 -7.47 -9.58 4.37
C ARG A 78 -6.08 -10.09 4.66
N ARG A 79 -5.97 -11.30 5.22
CA ARG A 79 -4.70 -11.88 5.67
C ARG A 79 -4.40 -13.14 4.90
N PRO A 80 -3.14 -13.37 4.52
CA PRO A 80 -2.77 -14.64 3.95
C PRO A 80 -2.92 -15.75 5.00
N ASP A 81 -3.42 -16.91 4.59
CA ASP A 81 -3.59 -18.09 5.45
C ASP A 81 -2.23 -18.64 5.90
N THR A 82 -1.21 -18.51 5.06
CA THR A 82 0.17 -18.88 5.36
C THR A 82 1.14 -17.79 4.90
N VAL A 83 2.22 -17.66 5.63
CA VAL A 83 3.32 -16.74 5.31
C VAL A 83 4.62 -17.54 5.37
N GLU A 84 5.37 -17.49 4.29
CA GLU A 84 6.69 -18.11 4.18
C GLU A 84 7.75 -17.04 3.93
N ILE A 85 9.00 -17.31 4.30
CA ILE A 85 10.13 -16.46 3.93
C ILE A 85 10.28 -16.52 2.42
N GLY A 86 10.35 -15.36 1.78
CA GLY A 86 10.43 -15.21 0.34
C GLY A 86 11.62 -14.39 -0.12
N THR A 87 11.70 -14.21 -1.42
CA THR A 87 12.65 -13.31 -2.08
C THR A 87 12.09 -11.89 -2.17
N LEU A 88 12.93 -10.95 -2.59
CA LEU A 88 12.46 -9.60 -2.92
C LEU A 88 11.38 -9.62 -4.01
N TYR A 89 11.51 -10.51 -5.00
CA TYR A 89 10.49 -10.68 -6.03
C TYR A 89 9.13 -11.08 -5.43
N ASP A 90 9.12 -12.05 -4.51
CA ASP A 90 7.89 -12.49 -3.84
C ASP A 90 7.26 -11.33 -3.03
N ASP A 91 8.10 -10.55 -2.32
CA ASP A 91 7.62 -9.39 -1.56
C ASP A 91 7.02 -8.29 -2.46
N LEU A 92 7.62 -8.03 -3.62
CA LEU A 92 7.07 -7.10 -4.60
C LEU A 92 5.80 -7.66 -5.27
N ALA A 93 5.78 -8.97 -5.56
CA ALA A 93 4.65 -9.65 -6.21
C ALA A 93 3.35 -9.64 -5.38
N ARG A 94 3.43 -9.61 -4.04
CA ARG A 94 2.26 -9.58 -3.15
C ARG A 94 1.67 -8.17 -2.95
N ARG A 95 2.30 -7.10 -3.48
CA ARG A 95 1.84 -5.72 -3.32
C ARG A 95 0.58 -5.45 -4.13
N ASP A 96 -0.09 -4.35 -3.78
CA ASP A 96 -1.34 -3.93 -4.41
C ASP A 96 -1.17 -3.49 -5.87
N PHE A 97 -0.34 -2.47 -6.09
CA PHE A 97 -0.20 -1.80 -7.39
C PHE A 97 1.26 -1.81 -7.85
N THR A 98 1.46 -1.86 -9.17
CA THR A 98 2.78 -1.84 -9.81
C THR A 98 3.63 -0.65 -9.36
N MET A 99 3.01 0.54 -9.24
CA MET A 99 3.68 1.76 -8.76
C MET A 99 4.21 1.66 -7.32
N ASN A 100 3.75 0.70 -6.53
CA ASN A 100 4.20 0.40 -5.18
C ASN A 100 5.07 -0.86 -5.11
N ALA A 101 5.26 -1.57 -6.23
CA ALA A 101 6.02 -2.81 -6.35
C ALA A 101 7.39 -2.59 -6.98
N ILE A 102 8.02 -1.48 -6.65
CA ILE A 102 9.36 -1.08 -7.09
C ILE A 102 10.28 -1.06 -5.89
N ALA A 103 11.51 -1.53 -6.06
CA ALA A 103 12.57 -1.41 -5.07
C ALA A 103 13.74 -0.55 -5.59
N ILE A 104 14.51 -0.02 -4.66
CA ILE A 104 15.86 0.52 -4.91
C ILE A 104 16.81 -0.29 -4.04
N ASP A 105 17.80 -0.91 -4.67
CA ASP A 105 18.90 -1.54 -3.98
C ASP A 105 19.66 -0.50 -3.15
N SER A 106 19.90 -0.79 -1.88
CA SER A 106 20.49 0.18 -0.95
C SER A 106 22.01 0.32 -1.12
N GLU A 107 22.68 -0.64 -1.76
CA GLU A 107 24.11 -0.64 -1.97
C GLU A 107 24.48 -0.06 -3.34
N THR A 108 23.76 -0.45 -4.39
CA THR A 108 24.05 -0.03 -5.77
C THR A 108 23.25 1.20 -6.20
N GLY A 109 22.10 1.45 -5.57
CA GLY A 109 21.16 2.49 -5.98
C GLY A 109 20.33 2.13 -7.23
N GLU A 110 20.45 0.90 -7.72
CA GLU A 110 19.72 0.42 -8.89
C GLU A 110 18.24 0.19 -8.59
N TYR A 111 17.40 0.46 -9.60
CA TYR A 111 15.97 0.18 -9.53
C TYR A 111 15.69 -1.28 -9.89
N ILE A 112 14.92 -1.95 -9.06
CA ILE A 112 14.39 -3.30 -9.29
C ILE A 112 12.89 -3.17 -9.49
N ASP A 113 12.44 -3.35 -10.73
CA ASP A 113 11.06 -3.09 -11.16
C ASP A 113 10.53 -4.23 -12.03
N PRO A 114 10.22 -5.39 -11.42
CA PRO A 114 9.79 -6.58 -12.18
C PRO A 114 8.38 -6.47 -12.76
N PHE A 115 7.61 -5.44 -12.37
CA PHE A 115 6.20 -5.27 -12.76
C PHE A 115 5.93 -3.99 -13.57
N ASN A 116 6.99 -3.34 -14.10
CA ASN A 116 6.90 -2.12 -14.92
C ASN A 116 6.21 -0.93 -14.20
N GLY A 117 6.35 -0.86 -12.88
CA GLY A 117 5.74 0.19 -12.06
C GLY A 117 6.25 1.60 -12.42
N ARG A 118 7.50 1.73 -12.91
CA ARG A 118 8.06 3.01 -13.36
C ARG A 118 7.37 3.52 -14.63
N GLU A 119 7.02 2.63 -15.54
CA GLU A 119 6.24 2.97 -16.74
C GLU A 119 4.82 3.41 -16.34
N ASP A 120 4.16 2.68 -15.44
CA ASP A 120 2.83 3.04 -14.94
C ASP A 120 2.86 4.39 -14.18
N ILE A 121 3.94 4.71 -13.43
CA ILE A 121 4.11 6.03 -12.82
C ILE A 121 4.25 7.12 -13.89
N ALA A 122 5.05 6.90 -14.96
CA ALA A 122 5.21 7.86 -16.02
C ALA A 122 3.89 8.13 -16.77
N ASN A 123 3.08 7.10 -16.95
CA ASN A 123 1.74 7.17 -17.54
C ASN A 123 0.64 7.59 -16.56
N LYS A 124 0.99 7.84 -15.29
CA LYS A 124 0.03 8.13 -14.20
C LYS A 124 -1.06 7.06 -14.08
N LEU A 125 -0.71 5.80 -14.16
CA LEU A 125 -1.64 4.69 -14.20
C LEU A 125 -1.60 3.88 -12.90
N ILE A 126 -2.77 3.52 -12.39
CA ILE A 126 -2.96 2.61 -11.28
C ILE A 126 -3.33 1.25 -11.85
N ARG A 127 -2.37 0.34 -11.84
CA ARG A 127 -2.49 -1.05 -12.29
C ARG A 127 -2.16 -2.00 -11.15
N CYS A 128 -2.90 -3.09 -11.02
CA CYS A 128 -2.58 -4.15 -10.06
C CYS A 128 -1.29 -4.89 -10.44
N VAL A 129 -0.58 -5.38 -9.44
CA VAL A 129 0.49 -6.36 -9.66
C VAL A 129 -0.14 -7.67 -10.10
N GLY A 130 0.24 -8.17 -11.27
CA GLY A 130 -0.33 -9.39 -11.86
C GLY A 130 -1.71 -9.12 -12.47
N SER A 131 -2.79 -9.35 -11.72
CA SER A 131 -4.16 -9.15 -12.19
C SER A 131 -5.02 -8.38 -11.18
N ALA A 132 -6.24 -7.98 -11.60
CA ALA A 132 -7.20 -7.33 -10.71
C ALA A 132 -7.73 -8.25 -9.58
N ASP A 133 -7.47 -9.57 -9.63
CA ASP A 133 -7.75 -10.49 -8.51
C ASP A 133 -7.06 -10.04 -7.22
N ARG A 134 -5.97 -9.30 -7.34
CA ARG A 134 -5.28 -8.65 -6.24
C ARG A 134 -6.20 -7.77 -5.37
N LEU A 135 -7.24 -7.19 -5.96
CA LEU A 135 -8.25 -6.40 -5.25
C LEU A 135 -9.20 -7.28 -4.44
N ARG A 136 -9.45 -8.52 -4.90
CA ARG A 136 -10.30 -9.49 -4.21
C ARG A 136 -9.61 -10.12 -3.00
N GLU A 137 -8.28 -10.28 -3.04
CA GLU A 137 -7.47 -10.80 -1.93
C GLU A 137 -7.53 -9.93 -0.67
N ASP A 138 -7.48 -8.62 -0.81
CA ASP A 138 -7.77 -7.62 0.24
C ASP A 138 -8.63 -6.51 -0.37
N SER A 139 -9.93 -6.58 -0.12
CA SER A 139 -10.90 -5.67 -0.72
C SER A 139 -10.66 -4.20 -0.38
N LEU A 140 -9.92 -3.89 0.69
CA LEU A 140 -9.50 -2.50 0.98
C LEU A 140 -8.68 -1.92 -0.18
N ARG A 141 -8.00 -2.75 -0.97
CA ARG A 141 -7.23 -2.28 -2.14
C ARG A 141 -8.11 -1.58 -3.16
N MET A 142 -9.42 -1.87 -3.23
CA MET A 142 -10.37 -1.12 -4.05
C MET A 142 -10.45 0.35 -3.61
N ILE A 143 -10.62 0.60 -2.32
CA ILE A 143 -10.66 1.98 -1.79
C ILE A 143 -9.29 2.65 -1.90
N ARG A 144 -8.20 1.89 -1.74
CA ARG A 144 -6.84 2.39 -1.94
C ARG A 144 -6.59 2.84 -3.39
N ALA A 145 -7.12 2.11 -4.39
CA ALA A 145 -7.06 2.53 -5.80
C ALA A 145 -7.77 3.87 -6.00
N LEU A 146 -8.99 4.00 -5.50
CA LEU A 146 -9.77 5.23 -5.53
C LEU A 146 -9.05 6.38 -4.81
N ARG A 147 -8.44 6.10 -3.65
CA ARG A 147 -7.63 7.08 -2.93
C ARG A 147 -6.41 7.54 -3.75
N PHE A 148 -5.69 6.63 -4.39
CA PHE A 148 -4.53 7.02 -5.20
C PHE A 148 -4.94 7.83 -6.44
N LYS A 149 -6.11 7.58 -7.04
CA LYS A 149 -6.68 8.42 -8.08
C LYS A 149 -6.80 9.88 -7.60
N VAL A 150 -7.34 10.12 -6.41
CA VAL A 150 -7.45 11.46 -5.84
C VAL A 150 -6.10 12.03 -5.39
N THR A 151 -5.35 11.27 -4.58
CA THR A 151 -4.19 11.81 -3.88
C THR A 151 -2.94 11.95 -4.73
N LYS A 152 -2.84 11.22 -5.85
CA LYS A 152 -1.72 11.27 -6.80
C LYS A 152 -2.12 11.81 -8.17
N GLY A 153 -3.41 11.97 -8.44
CA GLY A 153 -3.92 12.40 -9.73
C GLY A 153 -3.67 11.36 -10.84
N PHE A 154 -3.71 10.07 -10.48
CA PHE A 154 -3.50 8.97 -11.41
C PHE A 154 -4.84 8.46 -11.95
N TYR A 155 -4.78 7.78 -13.10
CA TYR A 155 -5.92 7.13 -13.73
C TYR A 155 -5.99 5.66 -13.31
N LEU A 156 -7.18 5.11 -13.18
CA LEU A 156 -7.37 3.68 -12.96
C LEU A 156 -7.25 2.93 -14.29
N HIS A 157 -6.52 1.82 -14.30
CA HIS A 157 -6.54 0.88 -15.43
C HIS A 157 -7.95 0.27 -15.55
N GLU A 158 -8.38 -0.07 -16.76
CA GLU A 158 -9.72 -0.63 -17.02
C GLU A 158 -10.03 -1.85 -16.15
N ASP A 159 -9.12 -2.81 -16.04
CA ASP A 159 -9.31 -4.00 -15.18
C ASP A 159 -9.56 -3.64 -13.70
N VAL A 160 -8.97 -2.53 -13.22
CA VAL A 160 -9.17 -2.04 -11.86
C VAL A 160 -10.57 -1.46 -11.71
N VAL A 161 -11.04 -0.68 -12.70
CA VAL A 161 -12.40 -0.12 -12.73
C VAL A 161 -13.42 -1.25 -12.76
N ASP A 162 -13.29 -2.18 -13.71
CA ASP A 162 -14.20 -3.31 -13.89
C ASP A 162 -14.31 -4.16 -12.62
N CYS A 163 -13.15 -4.44 -11.97
CA CYS A 163 -13.14 -5.19 -10.73
C CYS A 163 -13.82 -4.42 -9.58
N ILE A 164 -13.61 -3.12 -9.47
CA ILE A 164 -14.28 -2.30 -8.44
C ILE A 164 -15.79 -2.32 -8.67
N GLU A 165 -16.26 -2.09 -9.89
CA GLU A 165 -17.68 -2.02 -10.21
C GLU A 165 -18.39 -3.37 -10.05
N SER A 166 -17.70 -4.48 -10.36
CA SER A 166 -18.28 -5.81 -10.22
C SER A 166 -18.29 -6.34 -8.78
N ASP A 167 -17.22 -6.03 -8.01
CA ASP A 167 -16.92 -6.73 -6.75
C ASP A 167 -16.90 -5.82 -5.49
N PHE A 168 -17.30 -4.55 -5.59
CA PHE A 168 -17.29 -3.61 -4.43
C PHE A 168 -18.03 -4.16 -3.20
N LYS A 169 -18.99 -5.06 -3.38
CA LYS A 169 -19.72 -5.69 -2.26
C LYS A 169 -18.81 -6.50 -1.31
N LEU A 170 -17.61 -6.85 -1.74
CA LEU A 170 -16.58 -7.46 -0.89
C LEU A 170 -16.07 -6.50 0.19
N LEU A 171 -16.29 -5.18 0.04
CA LEU A 171 -15.95 -4.18 1.05
C LEU A 171 -16.65 -4.41 2.41
N ARG A 172 -17.75 -5.18 2.45
CA ARG A 172 -18.37 -5.61 3.71
C ARG A 172 -17.45 -6.39 4.63
N ASN A 173 -16.42 -7.03 4.08
CA ASN A 173 -15.43 -7.81 4.81
C ASN A 173 -14.31 -6.92 5.39
N VAL A 174 -14.27 -5.64 5.01
CA VAL A 174 -13.27 -4.67 5.50
C VAL A 174 -13.83 -3.95 6.72
N SER A 175 -13.01 -3.78 7.76
CA SER A 175 -13.46 -3.02 8.92
C SER A 175 -13.74 -1.56 8.54
N ARG A 176 -14.80 -1.02 9.14
CA ARG A 176 -15.25 0.36 8.91
C ARG A 176 -14.14 1.38 9.13
N GLU A 177 -13.31 1.16 10.15
CA GLU A 177 -12.19 2.03 10.51
C GLU A 177 -11.15 2.11 9.39
N ARG A 178 -10.84 0.98 8.72
CA ARG A 178 -9.89 0.98 7.59
C ARG A 178 -10.43 1.74 6.37
N ILE A 179 -11.72 1.58 6.06
CA ILE A 179 -12.37 2.34 4.98
C ILE A 179 -12.36 3.83 5.33
N TYR A 180 -12.72 4.17 6.56
CA TYR A 180 -12.75 5.53 7.08
C TYR A 180 -11.38 6.22 6.95
N GLU A 181 -10.29 5.55 7.32
CA GLU A 181 -8.94 6.08 7.19
C GLU A 181 -8.56 6.41 5.72
N GLU A 182 -8.91 5.52 4.77
CA GLU A 182 -8.63 5.78 3.35
C GLU A 182 -9.47 6.97 2.83
N MET A 183 -10.73 7.08 3.24
CA MET A 183 -11.59 8.21 2.90
C MET A 183 -11.05 9.53 3.48
N ASN A 184 -10.64 9.54 4.74
CA ASN A 184 -10.04 10.74 5.36
C ASN A 184 -8.82 11.22 4.58
N ARG A 185 -7.96 10.29 4.13
CA ARG A 185 -6.80 10.63 3.30
C ARG A 185 -7.18 11.23 1.94
N MET A 186 -8.30 10.81 1.33
CA MET A 186 -8.81 11.43 0.10
C MET A 186 -9.26 12.86 0.35
N PHE A 187 -10.15 13.05 1.32
CA PHE A 187 -10.69 14.36 1.66
C PHE A 187 -9.63 15.35 2.13
N ALA A 188 -8.61 14.89 2.86
CA ALA A 188 -7.50 15.72 3.32
C ALA A 188 -6.67 16.32 2.17
N VAL A 189 -6.66 15.67 0.99
CA VAL A 189 -5.95 16.17 -0.20
C VAL A 189 -6.86 17.04 -1.06
N SER A 190 -8.07 16.57 -1.38
CA SER A 190 -9.03 17.34 -2.20
C SER A 190 -10.46 16.85 -1.98
N SER A 191 -11.24 17.64 -1.28
CA SER A 191 -12.68 17.37 -1.14
C SER A 191 -13.41 17.41 -2.48
N ILE A 192 -13.02 18.33 -3.38
CA ILE A 192 -13.64 18.46 -4.70
C ILE A 192 -13.44 17.20 -5.54
N GLU A 193 -12.19 16.74 -5.66
CA GLU A 193 -11.90 15.54 -6.45
C GLU A 193 -12.49 14.27 -5.79
N THR A 194 -12.58 14.25 -4.45
CA THR A 194 -13.24 13.16 -3.74
C THR A 194 -14.74 13.13 -4.03
N PHE A 195 -15.44 14.28 -4.03
CA PHE A 195 -16.86 14.32 -4.39
C PHE A 195 -17.10 13.95 -5.86
N LYS A 196 -16.23 14.37 -6.79
CA LYS A 196 -16.33 13.93 -8.19
C LYS A 196 -16.20 12.42 -8.30
N LEU A 197 -15.19 11.84 -7.61
CA LEU A 197 -14.99 10.40 -7.57
C LEU A 197 -16.21 9.66 -7.00
N MET A 198 -16.85 10.23 -5.97
CA MET A 198 -18.07 9.65 -5.39
C MET A 198 -19.25 9.64 -6.37
N ILE A 199 -19.30 10.62 -7.28
CA ILE A 199 -20.30 10.64 -8.36
C ILE A 199 -19.96 9.59 -9.41
N ASP A 200 -18.67 9.50 -9.82
CA ASP A 200 -18.21 8.52 -10.81
C ASP A 200 -18.44 7.07 -10.34
N PHE A 201 -18.34 6.81 -9.02
CA PHE A 201 -18.50 5.50 -8.39
C PHE A 201 -19.68 5.48 -7.40
N GLU A 202 -20.84 6.04 -7.79
CA GLU A 202 -21.99 6.25 -6.89
C GLU A 202 -22.41 4.99 -6.14
N GLU A 203 -22.51 3.86 -6.82
CA GLU A 203 -22.95 2.59 -6.18
C GLU A 203 -21.97 2.10 -5.11
N VAL A 204 -20.66 2.26 -5.35
CA VAL A 204 -19.60 1.91 -4.42
C VAL A 204 -19.71 2.74 -3.13
N PHE A 205 -19.83 4.05 -3.27
CA PHE A 205 -19.89 4.94 -2.11
C PHE A 205 -21.23 4.85 -1.37
N ARG A 206 -22.35 4.65 -2.08
CA ARG A 206 -23.62 4.34 -1.44
C ARG A 206 -23.52 3.08 -0.58
N PHE A 207 -22.92 2.00 -1.11
CA PHE A 207 -22.67 0.78 -0.36
C PHE A 207 -21.79 1.01 0.89
N ILE A 208 -20.73 1.81 0.75
CA ILE A 208 -19.85 2.18 1.88
C ILE A 208 -20.63 2.86 3.01
N PHE A 209 -21.51 3.82 2.68
CA PHE A 209 -22.27 4.56 3.70
C PHE A 209 -23.41 3.73 4.29
N GLU A 210 -24.16 3.03 3.46
CA GLU A 210 -25.37 2.30 3.87
C GLU A 210 -25.04 0.93 4.50
N GLU A 211 -24.16 0.14 3.89
CA GLU A 211 -23.88 -1.24 4.30
C GLU A 211 -22.62 -1.34 5.19
N CYS A 212 -21.53 -0.67 4.84
CA CYS A 212 -20.33 -0.65 5.67
C CYS A 212 -20.43 0.32 6.86
N LYS A 213 -21.53 1.12 6.94
CA LYS A 213 -21.81 2.04 8.05
C LYS A 213 -20.71 3.07 8.30
N VAL A 214 -20.04 3.54 7.26
CA VAL A 214 -19.08 4.65 7.35
C VAL A 214 -19.86 5.96 7.46
N ASP A 215 -19.58 6.75 8.49
CA ASP A 215 -20.23 8.05 8.70
C ASP A 215 -19.51 9.14 7.92
N LEU A 216 -20.12 9.60 6.84
CA LEU A 216 -19.58 10.69 6.02
C LEU A 216 -19.44 12.00 6.81
N ALA A 217 -20.36 12.28 7.74
CA ALA A 217 -20.28 13.48 8.55
C ALA A 217 -19.08 13.45 9.50
N ALA A 218 -18.74 12.27 10.02
CA ALA A 218 -17.52 12.07 10.82
C ALA A 218 -16.26 12.27 9.97
N VAL A 219 -16.21 11.68 8.76
CA VAL A 219 -15.11 11.89 7.79
C VAL A 219 -14.88 13.37 7.51
N LEU A 220 -15.95 14.11 7.23
CA LEU A 220 -15.85 15.55 6.87
C LEU A 220 -15.45 16.44 8.06
N LYS A 221 -15.68 16.04 9.31
CA LYS A 221 -15.27 16.81 10.49
C LYS A 221 -13.74 16.81 10.70
N GLU A 222 -13.03 15.79 10.24
CA GLU A 222 -11.58 15.70 10.38
C GLU A 222 -10.82 16.44 9.26
N VAL A 223 -11.53 16.83 8.21
CA VAL A 223 -10.98 17.63 7.11
C VAL A 223 -10.93 19.09 7.54
N LYS A 224 -9.74 19.55 7.94
CA LYS A 224 -9.48 20.95 8.32
C LYS A 224 -8.85 21.73 7.17
#